data_95c2dab500c33961c540b33959f04bf0
#
_entry.id   95c2dab500c33961c540b33959f04bf0
#
_cell.length_a   1.000
_cell.length_b   1.000
_cell.length_c   1.000
_cell.angle_alpha   90.00
_cell.angle_beta   90.00
_cell.angle_gamma   90.00
#
_symmetry.space_group_name_H-M   'P 1'
#
loop_
_entity.id
_entity.type
_entity.pdbx_description
1 polymer ?
#
loop_
_entity_poly.entity_id
_entity_poly.type
_entity_poly.pdbx_seq_one_letter_code
_entity_poly.pdbx_strand_id
1 'polypeptide(L)'
;AAFDRYPYQTPDHGKTFDFTKPDASYWEHARWQLAEATKRGFTPAIVVQWCNYVPNTWASNMMPDNIIPDGLVEPVVKQILQSFNEFDPIYIISGDTDWDRPGSLERYRLVTSAVEDAAPRALLAYHIKGRYDVLPHELAEHADVYLYQSGHNLAAQRGAYELAESFLARDPVRPV
;
A
#
# COMPACT_ATOMS: atom_id res chain seq x y z
N ALA A 1 11.30 -7.06 10.95
CA ALA A 1 11.89 -5.76 10.60
C ALA A 1 13.33 -5.94 10.11
N ALA A 2 13.72 -5.19 9.11
CA ALA A 2 15.11 -5.20 8.68
C ALA A 2 15.97 -4.52 9.75
N PHE A 3 16.99 -5.22 10.24
CA PHE A 3 17.92 -4.68 11.24
C PHE A 3 17.30 -4.25 12.58
N ASP A 4 16.23 -4.95 13.02
CA ASP A 4 15.51 -4.67 14.27
C ASP A 4 14.97 -3.21 14.38
N ARG A 5 14.67 -2.60 13.24
CA ARG A 5 14.06 -1.28 13.16
C ARG A 5 12.59 -1.40 12.77
N TYR A 6 11.75 -0.66 13.46
CA TYR A 6 10.30 -0.66 13.26
C TYR A 6 9.81 0.76 12.98
N PRO A 7 8.76 0.94 12.17
CA PRO A 7 8.28 2.28 11.82
C PRO A 7 7.67 3.04 13.00
N TYR A 8 7.20 2.30 14.00
CA TYR A 8 6.58 2.81 15.21
C TYR A 8 7.12 2.08 16.43
N GLN A 9 6.97 2.69 17.60
CA GLN A 9 7.36 2.02 18.84
C GLN A 9 6.56 0.73 19.03
N THR A 10 7.22 -0.30 19.54
CA THR A 10 6.66 -1.63 19.76
C THR A 10 7.11 -2.16 21.12
N PRO A 11 6.18 -2.64 21.97
CA PRO A 11 6.54 -3.24 23.26
C PRO A 11 7.02 -4.70 23.13
N ASP A 12 6.83 -5.35 21.98
CA ASP A 12 6.92 -6.78 21.80
C ASP A 12 7.67 -7.21 20.52
N HIS A 13 8.70 -6.45 20.17
CA HIS A 13 9.57 -6.72 19.02
C HIS A 13 8.82 -6.81 17.68
N GLY A 14 7.84 -5.93 17.47
CA GLY A 14 7.13 -5.77 16.19
C GLY A 14 5.91 -6.65 16.01
N LYS A 15 5.35 -7.20 17.07
CA LYS A 15 4.06 -7.87 17.04
C LYS A 15 2.91 -6.87 17.10
N THR A 16 3.05 -5.83 17.94
CA THR A 16 2.10 -4.72 18.02
C THR A 16 2.82 -3.37 17.91
N PHE A 17 2.10 -2.33 17.50
CA PHE A 17 2.66 -1.00 17.26
C PHE A 17 1.84 0.12 17.93
N ASP A 18 2.53 1.06 18.53
CA ASP A 18 1.96 2.34 18.94
C ASP A 18 2.05 3.34 17.77
N PHE A 19 1.01 3.39 16.95
CA PHE A 19 0.96 4.26 15.76
C PHE A 19 1.00 5.77 16.07
N THR A 20 0.92 6.15 17.35
CA THR A 20 1.10 7.56 17.77
C THR A 20 2.57 7.93 17.96
N LYS A 21 3.48 6.94 17.96
CA LYS A 21 4.91 7.13 18.25
C LYS A 21 5.79 6.61 17.14
N PRO A 22 6.00 7.39 16.06
CA PRO A 22 6.93 7.00 14.99
C PRO A 22 8.36 6.91 15.54
N ASP A 23 9.12 5.91 15.04
CA ASP A 23 10.53 5.74 15.36
C ASP A 23 11.40 6.47 14.33
N ALA A 24 12.00 7.59 14.73
CA ALA A 24 12.81 8.43 13.86
C ALA A 24 13.94 7.63 13.18
N SER A 25 14.56 6.69 13.86
CA SER A 25 15.68 5.91 13.31
C SER A 25 15.27 5.03 12.15
N TYR A 26 14.03 4.51 12.16
CA TYR A 26 13.46 3.77 11.04
C TYR A 26 13.23 4.68 9.83
N TRP A 27 12.57 5.81 10.04
CA TRP A 27 12.19 6.72 8.96
C TRP A 27 13.42 7.38 8.31
N GLU A 28 14.40 7.75 9.09
CA GLU A 28 15.70 8.24 8.58
C GLU A 28 16.44 7.19 7.74
N HIS A 29 16.47 5.95 8.21
CA HIS A 29 17.10 4.86 7.46
C HIS A 29 16.35 4.53 6.17
N ALA A 30 15.02 4.45 6.21
CA ALA A 30 14.19 4.22 5.03
C ALA A 30 14.39 5.33 3.99
N ARG A 31 14.40 6.58 4.44
CA ARG A 31 14.69 7.75 3.60
C ARG A 31 16.08 7.69 2.95
N TRP A 32 17.09 7.30 3.71
CA TRP A 32 18.43 7.08 3.17
C TRP A 32 18.44 6.00 2.09
N GLN A 33 17.76 4.87 2.29
CA GLN A 33 17.65 3.80 1.30
C GLN A 33 16.99 4.30 -0.01
N LEU A 34 15.91 5.08 0.09
CA LEU A 34 15.24 5.64 -1.08
C LEU A 34 16.14 6.65 -1.80
N ALA A 35 16.83 7.51 -1.07
CA ALA A 35 17.79 8.45 -1.65
C ALA A 35 18.89 7.73 -2.45
N GLU A 36 19.41 6.61 -1.91
CA GLU A 36 20.42 5.80 -2.60
C GLU A 36 19.87 5.06 -3.82
N ALA A 37 18.61 4.62 -3.80
CA ALA A 37 17.93 4.02 -4.94
C ALA A 37 17.69 5.06 -6.05
N THR A 38 17.15 6.22 -5.70
CA THR A 38 16.86 7.32 -6.64
C THR A 38 18.14 7.85 -7.32
N LYS A 39 19.25 7.97 -6.60
CA LYS A 39 20.56 8.33 -7.17
C LYS A 39 21.02 7.34 -8.26
N ARG A 40 20.53 6.10 -8.23
CA ARG A 40 20.82 5.05 -9.21
C ARG A 40 19.80 4.93 -10.32
N GLY A 41 18.85 5.87 -10.38
CA GLY A 41 17.82 5.94 -11.41
C GLY A 41 16.59 5.05 -11.16
N PHE A 42 16.41 4.54 -9.95
CA PHE A 42 15.17 3.84 -9.58
C PHE A 42 14.08 4.83 -9.16
N THR A 43 12.85 4.59 -9.60
CA THR A 43 11.65 5.25 -9.08
C THR A 43 11.12 4.40 -7.93
N PRO A 44 11.02 4.94 -6.71
CA PRO A 44 10.43 4.20 -5.59
C PRO A 44 8.95 3.91 -5.81
N ALA A 45 8.49 2.76 -5.32
CA ALA A 45 7.07 2.45 -5.20
C ALA A 45 6.78 2.10 -3.72
N ILE A 46 5.94 2.90 -3.08
CA ILE A 46 5.73 2.87 -1.63
C ILE A 46 4.33 2.35 -1.32
N VAL A 47 4.23 1.21 -0.65
CA VAL A 47 2.95 0.73 -0.13
C VAL A 47 2.55 1.55 1.08
N VAL A 48 1.40 2.21 1.01
CA VAL A 48 0.90 3.11 2.05
C VAL A 48 0.27 2.33 3.19
N GLN A 49 -0.64 1.40 2.87
CA GLN A 49 -1.31 0.61 3.88
C GLN A 49 -1.49 -0.85 3.45
N TRP A 50 -0.68 -1.75 4.03
CA TRP A 50 -0.81 -3.18 3.80
C TRP A 50 -2.05 -3.75 4.48
N CYS A 51 -2.65 -4.80 3.90
CA CYS A 51 -3.91 -5.37 4.37
C CYS A 51 -3.91 -5.82 5.85
N ASN A 52 -2.76 -6.17 6.44
CA ASN A 52 -2.65 -6.48 7.86
C ASN A 52 -3.13 -5.37 8.80
N TYR A 53 -3.03 -4.12 8.35
CA TYR A 53 -3.34 -2.92 9.12
C TYR A 53 -4.75 -2.37 8.85
N VAL A 54 -5.50 -3.04 7.98
CA VAL A 54 -6.84 -2.65 7.54
C VAL A 54 -7.88 -3.60 8.14
N PRO A 55 -8.97 -3.10 8.76
CA PRO A 55 -9.98 -3.96 9.35
C PRO A 55 -10.67 -4.85 8.30
N ASN A 56 -11.11 -6.02 8.74
CA ASN A 56 -11.88 -6.97 7.95
C ASN A 56 -11.18 -7.54 6.70
N THR A 57 -9.87 -7.41 6.57
CA THR A 57 -9.10 -8.11 5.53
C THR A 57 -8.76 -9.52 5.94
N TRP A 58 -8.33 -10.35 4.98
CA TRP A 58 -7.88 -11.71 5.28
C TRP A 58 -6.69 -11.74 6.25
N ALA A 59 -5.78 -10.77 6.15
CA ALA A 59 -4.57 -10.73 6.94
C ALA A 59 -4.76 -10.10 8.33
N SER A 60 -5.64 -9.09 8.47
CA SER A 60 -5.92 -8.46 9.76
C SER A 60 -6.60 -9.40 10.75
N ASN A 61 -7.33 -10.41 10.24
CA ASN A 61 -7.89 -11.45 11.11
C ASN A 61 -6.83 -12.32 11.80
N MET A 62 -5.60 -12.37 11.25
CA MET A 62 -4.49 -13.08 11.87
C MET A 62 -3.71 -12.22 12.87
N MET A 63 -3.82 -10.88 12.76
CA MET A 63 -3.10 -9.91 13.58
C MET A 63 -4.01 -8.74 13.98
N PRO A 64 -5.10 -8.96 14.72
CA PRO A 64 -6.13 -7.94 14.97
C PRO A 64 -5.60 -6.73 15.77
N ASP A 65 -4.57 -6.94 16.59
CA ASP A 65 -3.98 -5.89 17.43
C ASP A 65 -3.14 -4.87 16.61
N ASN A 66 -2.92 -5.13 15.32
CA ASN A 66 -2.15 -4.26 14.43
C ASN A 66 -3.02 -3.41 13.48
N ILE A 67 -4.33 -3.45 13.63
CA ILE A 67 -5.22 -2.59 12.83
C ILE A 67 -4.98 -1.12 13.21
N ILE A 68 -4.67 -0.29 12.23
CA ILE A 68 -4.55 1.16 12.43
C ILE A 68 -5.95 1.71 12.75
N PRO A 69 -6.16 2.37 13.91
CA PRO A 69 -7.41 3.04 14.22
C PRO A 69 -7.77 4.10 13.17
N ASP A 70 -9.06 4.29 12.87
CA ASP A 70 -9.51 5.23 11.83
C ASP A 70 -8.96 6.66 12.06
N GLY A 71 -8.96 7.13 13.30
CA GLY A 71 -8.41 8.45 13.65
C GLY A 71 -6.90 8.58 13.50
N LEU A 72 -6.17 7.49 13.24
CA LEU A 72 -4.72 7.50 13.02
C LEU A 72 -4.32 7.26 11.55
N VAL A 73 -5.29 7.02 10.66
CA VAL A 73 -5.00 6.79 9.23
C VAL A 73 -4.32 8.01 8.62
N GLU A 74 -4.93 9.18 8.75
CA GLU A 74 -4.37 10.43 8.21
C GLU A 74 -2.98 10.76 8.79
N PRO A 75 -2.75 10.72 10.12
CA PRO A 75 -1.41 10.85 10.70
C PRO A 75 -0.37 9.87 10.14
N VAL A 76 -0.74 8.59 9.94
CA VAL A 76 0.15 7.58 9.37
C VAL A 76 0.48 7.89 7.90
N VAL A 77 -0.52 8.23 7.08
CA VAL A 77 -0.33 8.66 5.69
C VAL A 77 0.58 9.87 5.64
N LYS A 78 0.31 10.88 6.45
CA LYS A 78 1.13 12.10 6.53
C LYS A 78 2.58 11.83 6.89
N GLN A 79 2.83 10.92 7.83
CA GLN A 79 4.19 10.48 8.18
C GLN A 79 4.92 9.85 6.98
N ILE A 80 4.24 9.01 6.19
CA ILE A 80 4.79 8.38 4.98
C ILE A 80 5.14 9.46 3.94
N LEU A 81 4.19 10.35 3.64
CA LEU A 81 4.37 11.40 2.65
C LEU A 81 5.48 12.37 3.02
N GLN A 82 5.52 12.82 4.29
CA GLN A 82 6.60 13.68 4.79
C GLN A 82 7.98 13.04 4.68
N SER A 83 8.04 11.71 4.82
CA SER A 83 9.31 10.99 4.75
C SER A 83 9.77 10.75 3.31
N PHE A 84 8.85 10.64 2.33
CA PHE A 84 9.20 10.07 1.02
C PHE A 84 8.80 10.90 -0.20
N ASN A 85 7.93 11.92 -0.05
CA ASN A 85 7.39 12.67 -1.20
C ASN A 85 8.47 13.41 -2.02
N GLU A 86 9.62 13.74 -1.42
CA GLU A 86 10.74 14.36 -2.14
C GLU A 86 11.37 13.45 -3.21
N PHE A 87 11.11 12.14 -3.19
CA PHE A 87 11.63 11.16 -4.14
C PHE A 87 10.66 10.87 -5.31
N ASP A 88 9.55 11.60 -5.42
CA ASP A 88 8.50 11.41 -6.43
C ASP A 88 8.09 9.92 -6.58
N PRO A 89 7.71 9.24 -5.49
CA PRO A 89 7.37 7.82 -5.57
C PRO A 89 6.00 7.59 -6.20
N ILE A 90 5.78 6.37 -6.70
CA ILE A 90 4.43 5.84 -6.93
C ILE A 90 3.88 5.38 -5.57
N TYR A 91 2.72 5.89 -5.16
CA TYR A 91 2.07 5.43 -3.94
C TYR A 91 1.12 4.27 -4.23
N ILE A 92 1.46 3.10 -3.73
CA ILE A 92 0.60 1.93 -3.78
C ILE A 92 -0.32 1.96 -2.55
N ILE A 93 -1.55 2.38 -2.75
CA ILE A 93 -2.51 2.67 -1.66
C ILE A 93 -2.79 1.42 -0.82
N SER A 94 -2.97 0.27 -1.47
CA SER A 94 -3.29 -1.00 -0.84
C SER A 94 -2.19 -2.04 -1.03
N GLY A 95 -2.12 -3.04 -0.14
CA GLY A 95 -1.20 -4.16 -0.29
C GLY A 95 -1.89 -5.49 -0.06
N ASP A 96 -1.85 -6.39 -1.06
CA ASP A 96 -2.34 -7.79 -1.02
C ASP A 96 -3.78 -7.92 -0.50
N THR A 97 -4.65 -7.04 -0.95
CA THR A 97 -6.03 -6.91 -0.45
C THR A 97 -7.08 -7.44 -1.43
N ASP A 98 -8.25 -7.70 -0.90
CA ASP A 98 -9.51 -7.83 -1.62
C ASP A 98 -10.54 -6.83 -1.08
N TRP A 99 -11.71 -6.82 -1.70
CA TRP A 99 -12.81 -5.89 -1.39
C TRP A 99 -14.06 -6.64 -0.93
N ASP A 100 -13.93 -7.94 -0.65
CA ASP A 100 -15.04 -8.86 -0.42
C ASP A 100 -15.76 -8.59 0.92
N ARG A 101 -15.14 -7.80 1.81
CA ARG A 101 -15.68 -7.52 3.14
C ARG A 101 -15.93 -6.05 3.38
N PRO A 102 -17.00 -5.70 4.12
CA PRO A 102 -17.28 -4.32 4.50
C PRO A 102 -16.14 -3.68 5.29
N GLY A 103 -15.89 -2.40 5.06
CA GLY A 103 -14.92 -1.60 5.80
C GLY A 103 -13.54 -1.54 5.15
N SER A 104 -13.14 -2.53 4.35
CA SER A 104 -11.85 -2.45 3.64
C SER A 104 -11.86 -1.40 2.54
N LEU A 105 -12.94 -1.32 1.79
CA LEU A 105 -13.12 -0.33 0.72
C LEU A 105 -13.14 1.09 1.28
N GLU A 106 -13.95 1.35 2.30
CA GLU A 106 -14.04 2.65 2.96
C GLU A 106 -12.68 3.10 3.53
N ARG A 107 -11.93 2.15 4.10
CA ARG A 107 -10.58 2.44 4.59
C ARG A 107 -9.66 2.87 3.47
N TYR A 108 -9.63 2.16 2.34
CA TYR A 108 -8.75 2.53 1.24
C TYR A 108 -9.19 3.80 0.53
N ARG A 109 -10.48 4.13 0.51
CA ARG A 109 -10.97 5.46 0.08
C ARG A 109 -10.43 6.58 0.98
N LEU A 110 -10.45 6.38 2.29
CA LEU A 110 -9.88 7.33 3.24
C LEU A 110 -8.38 7.52 3.00
N VAL A 111 -7.63 6.43 2.79
CA VAL A 111 -6.20 6.50 2.48
C VAL A 111 -5.95 7.21 1.15
N THR A 112 -6.74 6.90 0.11
CA THR A 112 -6.64 7.56 -1.21
C THR A 112 -6.82 9.06 -1.07
N SER A 113 -7.92 9.52 -0.44
CA SER A 113 -8.17 10.94 -0.23
C SER A 113 -7.05 11.63 0.55
N ALA A 114 -6.54 10.98 1.60
CA ALA A 114 -5.45 11.55 2.40
C ALA A 114 -4.14 11.70 1.59
N VAL A 115 -3.86 10.78 0.65
CA VAL A 115 -2.68 10.90 -0.23
C VAL A 115 -2.91 11.98 -1.28
N GLU A 116 -4.06 12.04 -1.94
CA GLU A 116 -4.39 13.05 -2.95
C GLU A 116 -4.36 14.48 -2.38
N ASP A 117 -4.92 14.67 -1.18
CA ASP A 117 -4.92 15.96 -0.50
C ASP A 117 -3.50 16.46 -0.19
N ALA A 118 -2.62 15.56 0.22
CA ALA A 118 -1.26 15.92 0.63
C ALA A 118 -0.23 15.85 -0.51
N ALA A 119 -0.49 15.08 -1.57
CA ALA A 119 0.39 14.88 -2.72
C ALA A 119 -0.41 14.80 -4.05
N PRO A 120 -1.06 15.89 -4.49
CA PRO A 120 -2.05 15.88 -5.59
C PRO A 120 -1.46 15.57 -6.98
N ARG A 121 -0.16 15.43 -7.10
CA ARG A 121 0.53 15.05 -8.35
C ARG A 121 1.18 13.67 -8.28
N ALA A 122 1.04 12.98 -7.17
CA ALA A 122 1.60 11.64 -7.02
C ALA A 122 0.86 10.64 -7.91
N LEU A 123 1.59 9.68 -8.46
CA LEU A 123 1.00 8.54 -9.15
C LEU A 123 0.47 7.53 -8.13
N LEU A 124 -0.76 7.08 -8.35
CA LEU A 124 -1.44 6.13 -7.46
C LEU A 124 -1.63 4.77 -8.13
N ALA A 125 -1.49 3.73 -7.32
CA ALA A 125 -1.76 2.35 -7.71
C ALA A 125 -2.40 1.57 -6.55
N TYR A 126 -3.03 0.44 -6.87
CA TYR A 126 -3.64 -0.45 -5.88
C TYR A 126 -3.13 -1.87 -6.12
N HIS A 127 -2.43 -2.42 -5.12
CA HIS A 127 -1.97 -3.80 -5.17
C HIS A 127 -3.04 -4.72 -4.57
N ILE A 128 -3.53 -5.64 -5.39
CA ILE A 128 -4.59 -6.59 -5.03
C ILE A 128 -4.02 -7.97 -4.73
N LYS A 129 -4.81 -8.83 -4.06
CA LYS A 129 -4.39 -10.20 -3.73
C LYS A 129 -4.16 -11.05 -4.98
N GLY A 130 -3.35 -12.10 -4.84
CA GLY A 130 -3.02 -13.00 -5.94
C GLY A 130 -4.24 -13.64 -6.60
N ARG A 131 -4.25 -13.69 -7.94
CA ARG A 131 -5.31 -14.28 -8.77
C ARG A 131 -6.67 -13.60 -8.65
N TYR A 132 -6.69 -12.37 -8.16
CA TYR A 132 -7.88 -11.57 -8.01
C TYR A 132 -7.92 -10.51 -9.10
N ASP A 133 -9.04 -10.36 -9.76
CA ASP A 133 -9.19 -9.46 -10.91
C ASP A 133 -10.17 -8.31 -10.63
N VAL A 134 -10.64 -8.16 -9.39
CA VAL A 134 -11.56 -7.10 -9.02
C VAL A 134 -10.80 -5.91 -8.45
N LEU A 135 -10.97 -4.75 -9.07
CA LEU A 135 -10.68 -3.45 -8.49
C LEU A 135 -11.98 -2.63 -8.59
N PRO A 136 -12.57 -2.18 -7.49
CA PRO A 136 -13.80 -1.36 -7.51
C PRO A 136 -13.61 -0.14 -8.40
N HIS A 137 -14.64 0.19 -9.20
CA HIS A 137 -14.60 1.30 -10.15
C HIS A 137 -14.21 2.62 -9.46
N GLU A 138 -14.76 2.87 -8.30
CA GLU A 138 -14.48 4.05 -7.48
C GLU A 138 -13.03 4.18 -7.02
N LEU A 139 -12.25 3.09 -6.96
CA LEU A 139 -10.80 3.14 -6.74
C LEU A 139 -10.03 3.15 -8.07
N ALA A 140 -10.58 2.50 -9.11
CA ALA A 140 -9.98 2.47 -10.43
C ALA A 140 -9.90 3.87 -11.07
N GLU A 141 -10.85 4.77 -10.77
CA GLU A 141 -10.84 6.15 -11.23
C GLU A 141 -9.63 6.94 -10.71
N HIS A 142 -9.14 6.61 -9.50
CA HIS A 142 -7.96 7.22 -8.89
C HIS A 142 -6.64 6.54 -9.27
N ALA A 143 -6.68 5.37 -9.91
CA ALA A 143 -5.47 4.64 -10.29
C ALA A 143 -4.82 5.26 -11.52
N ASP A 144 -3.52 5.51 -11.48
CA ASP A 144 -2.70 5.87 -12.65
C ASP A 144 -2.06 4.64 -13.29
N VAL A 145 -1.83 3.59 -12.50
CA VAL A 145 -1.25 2.31 -12.92
C VAL A 145 -2.03 1.17 -12.28
N TYR A 146 -2.39 0.16 -13.06
CA TYR A 146 -2.96 -1.06 -12.52
C TYR A 146 -1.87 -2.03 -12.10
N LEU A 147 -2.04 -2.61 -10.91
CA LEU A 147 -1.18 -3.67 -10.41
C LEU A 147 -2.01 -4.94 -10.20
N TYR A 148 -1.49 -6.05 -10.67
CA TYR A 148 -2.07 -7.36 -10.41
C TYR A 148 -1.01 -8.35 -9.92
N GLN A 149 -1.46 -9.41 -9.29
CA GLN A 149 -0.61 -10.48 -8.80
C GLN A 149 -1.13 -11.83 -9.30
N SER A 150 -0.32 -12.54 -10.10
CA SER A 150 -0.72 -13.83 -10.67
C SER A 150 -0.79 -14.97 -9.63
N GLY A 151 -0.10 -14.80 -8.48
CA GLY A 151 0.01 -15.82 -7.42
C GLY A 151 1.35 -16.56 -7.43
N HIS A 152 1.51 -17.49 -6.48
CA HIS A 152 2.82 -18.09 -6.14
C HIS A 152 2.98 -19.58 -6.56
N ASN A 153 2.08 -20.14 -7.37
CA ASN A 153 2.14 -21.54 -7.78
C ASN A 153 2.11 -21.70 -9.31
N LEU A 154 2.48 -22.89 -9.79
CA LEU A 154 2.55 -23.19 -11.23
C LEU A 154 1.21 -22.98 -11.95
N ALA A 155 0.09 -23.29 -11.32
CA ALA A 155 -1.24 -23.07 -11.90
C ALA A 155 -1.55 -21.58 -12.10
N ALA A 156 -1.03 -20.73 -11.21
CA ALA A 156 -1.21 -19.29 -11.30
C ALA A 156 -0.39 -18.63 -12.42
N GLN A 157 0.72 -19.22 -12.85
CA GLN A 157 1.58 -18.67 -13.91
C GLN A 157 0.83 -18.53 -15.25
N ARG A 158 -0.05 -19.47 -15.57
CA ARG A 158 -0.85 -19.42 -16.80
C ARG A 158 -1.88 -18.26 -16.78
N GLY A 159 -2.39 -17.91 -15.60
CA GLY A 159 -3.32 -16.80 -15.42
C GLY A 159 -2.69 -15.41 -15.48
N ALA A 160 -1.35 -15.31 -15.53
CA ALA A 160 -0.69 -14.01 -15.55
C ALA A 160 -1.07 -13.17 -16.79
N TYR A 161 -1.12 -13.80 -17.95
CA TYR A 161 -1.51 -13.12 -19.20
C TYR A 161 -3.00 -12.75 -19.21
N GLU A 162 -3.86 -13.65 -18.75
CA GLU A 162 -5.30 -13.41 -18.67
C GLU A 162 -5.62 -12.23 -17.73
N LEU A 163 -4.91 -12.13 -16.60
CA LEU A 163 -5.02 -10.99 -15.71
C LEU A 163 -4.52 -9.70 -16.37
N ALA A 164 -3.39 -9.74 -17.07
CA ALA A 164 -2.89 -8.56 -17.79
C ALA A 164 -3.90 -8.07 -18.83
N GLU A 165 -4.45 -8.97 -19.64
CA GLU A 165 -5.48 -8.66 -20.63
C GLU A 165 -6.75 -8.09 -19.98
N SER A 166 -7.19 -8.68 -18.86
CA SER A 166 -8.33 -8.20 -18.10
C SER A 166 -8.13 -6.77 -17.59
N PHE A 167 -6.93 -6.46 -17.08
CA PHE A 167 -6.63 -5.10 -16.59
C PHE A 167 -6.43 -4.09 -17.72
N LEU A 168 -5.83 -4.47 -18.85
CA LEU A 168 -5.69 -3.61 -20.03
C LEU A 168 -7.03 -3.27 -20.70
N ALA A 169 -8.02 -4.15 -20.57
CA ALA A 169 -9.36 -3.95 -21.13
C ALA A 169 -10.31 -3.12 -20.25
N ARG A 170 -9.84 -2.64 -19.10
CA ARG A 170 -10.67 -1.87 -18.15
C ARG A 170 -10.93 -0.44 -18.61
N ASP A 171 -11.98 0.13 -18.06
CA ASP A 171 -12.27 1.56 -18.08
C ASP A 171 -12.14 2.12 -16.65
N PRO A 172 -11.36 3.18 -16.45
CA PRO A 172 -10.50 3.87 -17.42
C PRO A 172 -9.29 3.02 -17.88
N VAL A 173 -8.82 3.24 -19.11
CA VAL A 173 -7.61 2.59 -19.62
C VAL A 173 -6.37 3.14 -18.90
N ARG A 174 -5.55 2.24 -18.35
CA ARG A 174 -4.32 2.59 -17.62
C ARG A 174 -3.18 1.64 -18.00
N PRO A 175 -1.91 2.04 -17.81
CA PRO A 175 -0.78 1.11 -17.82
C PRO A 175 -0.96 -0.03 -16.81
N VAL A 176 -0.36 -1.20 -17.12
CA VAL A 176 -0.40 -2.39 -16.27
C VAL A 176 1.02 -2.82 -15.93
#